data_1ce9d90f0398c91cc4048bb44c6e5061
#
_entry.id   1ce9d90f0398c91cc4048bb44c6e5061
#
_cell.length_a   1.000
_cell.length_b   1.000
_cell.length_c   1.000
_cell.angle_alpha   90.00
_cell.angle_beta   90.00
_cell.angle_gamma   90.00
#
_symmetry.space_group_name_H-M   'P 1'
#
loop_
_entity.id
_entity.type
_entity.pdbx_description
1 polymer ?
#
loop_
_entity_poly.entity_id
_entity_poly.type
_entity_poly.pdbx_seq_one_letter_code
_entity_poly.pdbx_strand_id
1 'polypeptide(L)'
;FLFNEFDNIYVSFSGGKDSGVLLNLCIQYIREHNLDRKIGVYHMDYEAQYQMTTEYVEQTFRENQDILEIYHVCVPFKVVTCASMFQTYWRPWDESMHAHWVRPMPKNCYKKEDFPFYNEEMWDYTFQTSFASWYHKKHDAVRTCCLVGIRTQESLDRWRTIHGNNRLNSYHNLMWTRRLGYDLYNAYPIYD
;
A
#
# COMPACT_ATOMS: atom_id res chain seq x y z
N PHE A 1 -10.17 -16.88 5.86
CA PHE A 1 -10.88 -16.56 4.62
C PHE A 1 -9.92 -16.00 3.56
N LEU A 2 -9.36 -14.78 3.72
CA LEU A 2 -8.54 -14.11 2.69
C LEU A 2 -7.37 -14.98 2.19
N PHE A 3 -6.63 -15.62 3.07
CA PHE A 3 -5.50 -16.48 2.73
C PHE A 3 -5.89 -17.76 1.97
N ASN A 4 -7.16 -18.16 2.03
CA ASN A 4 -7.67 -19.31 1.28
C ASN A 4 -8.24 -18.92 -0.09
N GLU A 5 -8.79 -17.70 -0.19
CA GLU A 5 -9.46 -17.21 -1.40
C GLU A 5 -8.52 -16.55 -2.39
N PHE A 6 -7.42 -15.97 -1.90
CA PHE A 6 -6.45 -15.22 -2.71
C PHE A 6 -5.08 -15.88 -2.65
N ASP A 7 -4.59 -16.26 -3.80
CA ASP A 7 -3.25 -16.85 -3.95
C ASP A 7 -2.15 -15.79 -3.81
N ASN A 8 -2.47 -14.52 -4.07
CA ASN A 8 -1.54 -13.41 -3.93
C ASN A 8 -2.14 -12.31 -3.04
N ILE A 9 -1.43 -11.94 -1.98
CA ILE A 9 -1.89 -10.93 -1.00
C ILE A 9 -0.75 -9.97 -0.71
N TYR A 10 -1.08 -8.68 -0.66
CA TYR A 10 -0.17 -7.68 -0.11
C TYR A 10 -0.92 -6.69 0.80
N VAL A 11 -0.19 -6.10 1.73
CA VAL A 11 -0.70 -5.08 2.66
C VAL A 11 -0.24 -3.70 2.21
N SER A 12 -1.17 -2.76 2.06
CA SER A 12 -0.86 -1.35 1.93
C SER A 12 -0.49 -0.79 3.31
N PHE A 13 0.82 -0.67 3.56
CA PHE A 13 1.38 -0.32 4.85
C PHE A 13 1.85 1.13 4.87
N SER A 14 1.09 2.01 5.54
CA SER A 14 1.44 3.43 5.66
C SER A 14 2.40 3.73 6.82
N GLY A 15 2.70 2.76 7.68
CA GLY A 15 3.39 2.97 8.96
C GLY A 15 2.50 3.54 10.07
N GLY A 16 1.21 3.79 9.78
CA GLY A 16 0.23 4.20 10.78
C GLY A 16 -0.33 3.02 11.58
N LYS A 17 -1.01 3.33 12.68
CA LYS A 17 -1.53 2.35 13.65
C LYS A 17 -2.37 1.25 13.00
N ASP A 18 -3.37 1.60 12.21
CA ASP A 18 -4.32 0.62 11.67
C ASP A 18 -3.70 -0.28 10.61
N SER A 19 -2.87 0.28 9.72
CA SER A 19 -2.10 -0.52 8.77
C SER A 19 -1.06 -1.41 9.45
N GLY A 20 -0.50 -0.95 10.58
CA GLY A 20 0.41 -1.73 11.42
C GLY A 20 -0.28 -2.91 12.09
N VAL A 21 -1.46 -2.69 12.67
CA VAL A 21 -2.29 -3.77 13.25
C VAL A 21 -2.61 -4.81 12.18
N LEU A 22 -3.06 -4.37 11.01
CA LEU A 22 -3.41 -5.27 9.90
C LEU A 22 -2.22 -6.12 9.44
N LEU A 23 -1.05 -5.50 9.28
CA LEU A 23 0.17 -6.20 8.88
C LEU A 23 0.60 -7.23 9.95
N ASN A 24 0.58 -6.84 11.22
CA ASN A 24 0.93 -7.74 12.32
C ASN A 24 -0.01 -8.94 12.43
N LEU A 25 -1.33 -8.74 12.23
CA LEU A 25 -2.30 -9.85 12.17
C LEU A 25 -1.99 -10.83 11.03
N CYS A 26 -1.59 -10.31 9.87
CA CYS A 26 -1.19 -11.17 8.74
C CYS A 26 0.10 -11.97 9.05
N ILE A 27 1.10 -11.31 9.62
CA ILE A 27 2.37 -11.96 10.04
C ILE A 27 2.09 -13.05 11.08
N GLN A 28 1.31 -12.71 12.10
CA GLN A 28 0.93 -13.66 13.14
C GLN A 28 0.20 -14.87 12.55
N TYR A 29 -0.77 -14.64 11.67
CA TYR A 29 -1.52 -15.71 11.01
C TYR A 29 -0.61 -16.65 10.21
N ILE A 30 0.33 -16.11 9.43
CA ILE A 30 1.29 -16.90 8.66
C ILE A 30 2.15 -17.76 9.58
N ARG A 31 2.65 -17.20 10.68
CA ARG A 31 3.49 -17.90 11.65
C ARG A 31 2.73 -19.00 12.41
N GLU A 32 1.55 -18.69 12.92
CA GLU A 32 0.72 -19.63 13.67
C GLU A 32 0.27 -20.85 12.84
N HIS A 33 0.02 -20.63 11.54
CA HIS A 33 -0.44 -21.69 10.65
C HIS A 33 0.69 -22.32 9.82
N ASN A 34 1.93 -21.90 10.06
CA ASN A 34 3.13 -22.36 9.34
C ASN A 34 2.94 -22.33 7.81
N LEU A 35 2.38 -21.23 7.29
CA LEU A 35 2.13 -21.10 5.86
C LEU A 35 3.45 -20.89 5.10
N ASP A 36 3.72 -21.74 4.14
CA ASP A 36 4.88 -21.60 3.23
C ASP A 36 4.58 -20.58 2.14
N ARG A 37 4.40 -19.31 2.56
CA ARG A 37 4.23 -18.18 1.64
C ARG A 37 4.67 -16.87 2.28
N LYS A 38 5.21 -15.99 1.47
CA LYS A 38 5.44 -14.59 1.87
C LYS A 38 4.19 -13.75 1.64
N ILE A 39 4.09 -12.64 2.37
CA ILE A 39 3.08 -11.61 2.13
C ILE A 39 3.77 -10.36 1.59
N GLY A 40 3.21 -9.79 0.53
CA GLY A 40 3.68 -8.51 0.00
C GLY A 40 3.42 -7.38 0.98
N VAL A 41 4.34 -6.44 1.09
CA VAL A 41 4.15 -5.19 1.84
C VAL A 41 4.50 -4.03 0.94
N TYR A 42 3.50 -3.22 0.64
CA TYR A 42 3.62 -2.02 -0.17
C TYR A 42 3.61 -0.78 0.73
N HIS A 43 4.73 -0.08 0.78
CA HIS A 43 4.88 1.18 1.50
C HIS A 43 5.25 2.29 0.54
N MET A 44 4.37 3.27 0.38
CA MET A 44 4.67 4.52 -0.33
C MET A 44 5.37 5.48 0.61
N ASP A 45 6.62 5.75 0.31
CA ASP A 45 7.43 6.66 1.09
C ASP A 45 7.33 8.08 0.52
N TYR A 46 6.64 8.94 1.24
CA TYR A 46 6.42 10.33 0.87
C TYR A 46 7.57 11.27 1.27
N GLU A 47 8.78 10.74 1.61
CA GLU A 47 9.95 11.53 2.02
C GLU A 47 9.69 12.31 3.33
N ALA A 48 8.82 13.33 3.29
CA ALA A 48 8.48 14.19 4.41
C ALA A 48 7.46 13.51 5.37
N GLN A 49 7.87 12.41 5.97
CA GLN A 49 7.10 11.69 7.00
C GLN A 49 7.66 11.95 8.40
N TYR A 50 6.85 11.72 9.44
CA TYR A 50 7.33 11.76 10.82
C TYR A 50 8.44 10.74 11.04
N GLN A 51 9.49 11.14 11.75
CA GLN A 51 10.64 10.28 12.04
C GLN A 51 10.21 8.97 12.71
N MET A 52 9.31 9.02 13.69
CA MET A 52 8.81 7.82 14.37
C MET A 52 8.09 6.86 13.40
N THR A 53 7.38 7.38 12.40
CA THR A 53 6.74 6.55 11.37
C THR A 53 7.79 5.84 10.52
N THR A 54 8.81 6.57 10.09
CA THR A 54 9.91 6.01 9.29
C THR A 54 10.67 4.94 10.07
N GLU A 55 11.02 5.21 11.32
CA GLU A 55 11.70 4.26 12.20
C GLU A 55 10.87 2.98 12.42
N TYR A 56 9.56 3.13 12.64
CA TYR A 56 8.66 1.99 12.79
C TYR A 56 8.56 1.14 11.52
N VAL A 57 8.48 1.78 10.35
CA VAL A 57 8.47 1.08 9.05
C VAL A 57 9.75 0.28 8.85
N GLU A 58 10.91 0.92 9.05
CA GLU A 58 12.21 0.28 8.91
C GLU A 58 12.42 -0.87 9.90
N GLN A 59 11.98 -0.68 11.15
CA GLN A 59 12.01 -1.73 12.17
C GLN A 59 11.13 -2.91 11.77
N THR A 60 9.89 -2.65 11.35
CA THR A 60 8.94 -3.69 10.91
C THR A 60 9.52 -4.50 9.75
N PHE A 61 10.14 -3.85 8.78
CA PHE A 61 10.78 -4.51 7.64
C PHE A 61 11.96 -5.39 8.08
N ARG A 62 12.83 -4.86 8.92
CA ARG A 62 14.02 -5.58 9.41
C ARG A 62 13.66 -6.82 10.22
N GLU A 63 12.63 -6.72 11.08
CA GLU A 63 12.25 -7.81 11.99
C GLU A 63 11.48 -8.94 11.31
N ASN A 64 10.94 -8.71 10.09
CA ASN A 64 10.06 -9.67 9.42
C ASN A 64 10.50 -10.00 7.98
N GLN A 65 11.79 -9.86 7.65
CA GLN A 65 12.31 -10.13 6.30
C GLN A 65 12.09 -11.58 5.83
N ASP A 66 11.97 -12.50 6.77
CA ASP A 66 11.70 -13.91 6.53
C ASP A 66 10.32 -14.14 5.89
N ILE A 67 9.32 -13.35 6.29
CA ILE A 67 7.92 -13.48 5.89
C ILE A 67 7.51 -12.43 4.85
N LEU A 68 8.12 -11.23 4.88
CA LEU A 68 7.71 -10.12 4.03
C LEU A 68 8.43 -10.12 2.67
N GLU A 69 7.65 -9.83 1.63
CA GLU A 69 8.16 -9.34 0.34
C GLU A 69 7.96 -7.83 0.31
N ILE A 70 9.05 -7.07 0.52
CA ILE A 70 9.00 -5.65 0.82
C ILE A 70 9.10 -4.83 -0.45
N TYR A 71 8.12 -3.96 -0.68
CA TYR A 71 8.10 -2.91 -1.70
C TYR A 71 8.11 -1.55 -1.01
N HIS A 72 9.29 -1.10 -0.61
CA HIS A 72 9.53 0.25 -0.10
C HIS A 72 9.71 1.20 -1.28
N VAL A 73 8.68 1.97 -1.61
CA VAL A 73 8.58 2.74 -2.85
C VAL A 73 8.97 4.20 -2.63
N CYS A 74 10.10 4.62 -3.22
CA CYS A 74 10.62 5.99 -3.19
C CYS A 74 10.61 6.56 -4.62
N VAL A 75 9.45 7.06 -5.05
CA VAL A 75 9.19 7.48 -6.43
C VAL A 75 8.62 8.91 -6.46
N PRO A 76 9.05 9.78 -7.39
CA PRO A 76 8.58 11.17 -7.47
C PRO A 76 7.24 11.31 -8.18
N PHE A 77 6.18 10.70 -7.63
CA PHE A 77 4.81 10.92 -8.10
C PHE A 77 4.24 12.26 -7.60
N LYS A 78 3.18 12.73 -8.23
CA LYS A 78 2.45 13.93 -7.79
C LYS A 78 1.61 13.64 -6.56
N VAL A 79 1.75 14.48 -5.55
CA VAL A 79 0.96 14.44 -4.31
C VAL A 79 0.27 15.78 -4.13
N VAL A 80 -1.03 15.75 -3.84
CA VAL A 80 -1.79 16.97 -3.55
C VAL A 80 -1.19 17.68 -2.34
N THR A 81 -0.93 18.98 -2.45
CA THR A 81 -0.49 19.81 -1.32
C THR A 81 -1.64 20.66 -0.78
N CYS A 82 -1.71 20.77 0.53
CA CYS A 82 -2.58 21.71 1.24
C CYS A 82 -1.76 22.84 1.92
N ALA A 83 -0.46 22.87 1.71
CA ALA A 83 0.43 23.87 2.31
C ALA A 83 0.58 25.15 1.47
N SER A 84 0.14 25.16 0.22
CA SER A 84 0.30 26.29 -0.70
C SER A 84 -0.98 26.54 -1.50
N MET A 85 -1.36 27.81 -1.65
CA MET A 85 -2.44 28.25 -2.55
C MET A 85 -1.99 28.35 -4.02
N PHE A 86 -0.68 28.38 -4.26
CA PHE A 86 -0.07 28.59 -5.58
C PHE A 86 0.44 27.30 -6.23
N GLN A 87 0.66 26.27 -5.41
CA GLN A 87 1.18 24.98 -5.85
C GLN A 87 0.14 23.90 -5.56
N THR A 88 -0.31 23.21 -6.59
CA THR A 88 -1.38 22.20 -6.47
C THR A 88 -0.83 20.82 -6.05
N TYR A 89 0.44 20.57 -6.28
CA TYR A 89 1.10 19.31 -5.93
C TYR A 89 2.56 19.55 -5.57
N TRP A 90 3.15 18.56 -4.93
CA TRP A 90 4.59 18.40 -4.72
C TRP A 90 5.01 16.98 -5.10
N ARG A 91 6.31 16.73 -5.18
CA ARG A 91 6.85 15.41 -5.49
C ARG A 91 7.84 15.00 -4.40
N PRO A 92 7.61 13.90 -3.69
CA PRO A 92 8.64 13.29 -2.85
C PRO A 92 9.78 12.78 -3.72
N TRP A 93 10.97 12.71 -3.19
CA TRP A 93 12.13 12.12 -3.85
C TRP A 93 12.46 12.73 -5.23
N ASP A 94 12.08 13.99 -5.45
CA ASP A 94 12.41 14.72 -6.67
C ASP A 94 13.93 15.00 -6.69
N GLU A 95 14.65 14.39 -7.62
CA GLU A 95 16.10 14.51 -7.74
C GLU A 95 16.55 15.96 -8.01
N SER A 96 15.73 16.77 -8.67
CA SER A 96 16.01 18.19 -8.89
C SER A 96 16.02 18.99 -7.58
N MET A 97 15.35 18.48 -6.55
CA MET A 97 15.22 19.06 -5.21
C MET A 97 16.06 18.32 -4.16
N HIS A 98 17.01 17.48 -4.57
CA HIS A 98 17.82 16.64 -3.68
C HIS A 98 18.44 17.39 -2.49
N ALA A 99 18.91 18.63 -2.70
CA ALA A 99 19.47 19.45 -1.63
C ALA A 99 18.46 19.86 -0.53
N HIS A 100 17.17 19.70 -0.80
CA HIS A 100 16.07 20.06 0.10
C HIS A 100 15.35 18.82 0.69
N TRP A 101 15.80 17.63 0.38
CA TRP A 101 15.20 16.43 0.97
C TRP A 101 15.30 16.45 2.50
N VAL A 102 14.23 16.13 3.17
CA VAL A 102 14.17 16.16 4.64
C VAL A 102 14.98 15.05 5.29
N ARG A 103 15.33 14.02 4.52
CA ARG A 103 16.18 12.90 4.94
C ARG A 103 16.82 12.19 3.75
N PRO A 104 17.86 11.38 3.95
CA PRO A 104 18.43 10.58 2.88
C PRO A 104 17.43 9.50 2.43
N MET A 105 17.47 9.16 1.13
CA MET A 105 16.69 8.07 0.57
C MET A 105 17.15 6.72 1.17
N PRO A 106 16.21 5.84 1.54
CA PRO A 106 16.54 4.49 2.03
C PRO A 106 17.37 3.69 1.01
N LYS A 107 18.35 2.93 1.49
CA LYS A 107 19.27 2.19 0.61
C LYS A 107 18.59 1.08 -0.19
N ASN A 108 17.60 0.41 0.42
CA ASN A 108 16.90 -0.73 -0.16
C ASN A 108 15.46 -0.35 -0.54
N CYS A 109 15.29 0.69 -1.35
CA CYS A 109 13.99 1.11 -1.84
C CYS A 109 13.87 0.88 -3.35
N TYR A 110 12.64 0.76 -3.81
CA TYR A 110 12.28 0.74 -5.21
C TYR A 110 12.17 2.17 -5.73
N LYS A 111 12.81 2.43 -6.86
CA LYS A 111 12.84 3.73 -7.52
C LYS A 111 11.98 3.72 -8.79
N LYS A 112 11.88 4.87 -9.45
CA LYS A 112 11.08 5.01 -10.68
C LYS A 112 11.49 4.04 -11.79
N GLU A 113 12.78 3.71 -11.88
CA GLU A 113 13.34 2.80 -12.89
C GLU A 113 12.90 1.34 -12.70
N ASP A 114 12.52 0.96 -11.48
CA ASP A 114 12.06 -0.39 -11.15
C ASP A 114 10.61 -0.66 -11.60
N PHE A 115 9.89 0.39 -11.99
CA PHE A 115 8.48 0.31 -12.38
C PHE A 115 8.27 0.66 -13.85
N PRO A 116 8.10 -0.33 -14.73
CA PRO A 116 7.95 -0.10 -16.17
C PRO A 116 6.69 0.69 -16.56
N PHE A 117 5.74 0.82 -15.64
CA PHE A 117 4.51 1.60 -15.82
C PHE A 117 4.64 3.05 -15.37
N TYR A 118 5.76 3.42 -14.71
CA TYR A 118 5.93 4.78 -14.20
C TYR A 118 5.99 5.81 -15.33
N ASN A 119 5.36 6.96 -15.09
CA ASN A 119 5.58 8.18 -15.86
C ASN A 119 5.54 9.40 -14.92
N GLU A 120 6.19 10.47 -15.33
CA GLU A 120 6.39 11.67 -14.50
C GLU A 120 5.10 12.43 -14.17
N GLU A 121 4.01 12.20 -14.92
CA GLU A 121 2.72 12.85 -14.69
C GLU A 121 1.80 12.11 -13.72
N MET A 122 2.24 10.94 -13.22
CA MET A 122 1.46 10.11 -12.32
C MET A 122 1.18 10.78 -10.98
N TRP A 123 -0.05 10.64 -10.53
CA TRP A 123 -0.45 10.88 -9.15
C TRP A 123 -0.24 9.65 -8.28
N ASP A 124 -0.10 9.83 -6.98
CA ASP A 124 0.12 8.78 -6.00
C ASP A 124 -0.94 7.66 -6.08
N TYR A 125 -2.23 8.00 -6.16
CA TYR A 125 -3.31 7.02 -6.30
C TYR A 125 -3.31 6.30 -7.67
N THR A 126 -2.86 6.97 -8.75
CA THR A 126 -2.68 6.32 -10.05
C THR A 126 -1.54 5.32 -10.00
N PHE A 127 -0.44 5.69 -9.33
CA PHE A 127 0.68 4.80 -9.10
C PHE A 127 0.26 3.56 -8.30
N GLN A 128 -0.53 3.73 -7.22
CA GLN A 128 -1.06 2.60 -6.43
C GLN A 128 -1.87 1.62 -7.28
N THR A 129 -2.76 2.13 -8.14
CA THR A 129 -3.58 1.29 -9.01
C THR A 129 -2.74 0.55 -10.04
N SER A 130 -1.74 1.22 -10.62
CA SER A 130 -0.80 0.62 -11.57
C SER A 130 0.09 -0.41 -10.90
N PHE A 131 0.54 -0.14 -9.66
CA PHE A 131 1.28 -1.10 -8.85
C PHE A 131 0.48 -2.38 -8.62
N ALA A 132 -0.79 -2.28 -8.24
CA ALA A 132 -1.66 -3.45 -8.03
C ALA A 132 -1.70 -4.35 -9.27
N SER A 133 -1.86 -3.75 -10.46
CA SER A 133 -1.90 -4.48 -11.73
C SER A 133 -0.52 -5.08 -12.10
N TRP A 134 0.55 -4.35 -11.83
CA TRP A 134 1.91 -4.82 -12.07
C TRP A 134 2.28 -5.95 -11.11
N TYR A 135 1.96 -5.81 -9.81
CA TYR A 135 2.21 -6.80 -8.79
C TYR A 135 1.48 -8.12 -9.08
N HIS A 136 0.21 -8.05 -9.49
CA HIS A 136 -0.57 -9.20 -9.92
C HIS A 136 0.12 -9.97 -11.07
N LYS A 137 0.53 -9.24 -12.12
CA LYS A 137 1.23 -9.84 -13.27
C LYS A 137 2.59 -10.40 -12.91
N LYS A 138 3.35 -9.72 -12.07
CA LYS A 138 4.68 -10.15 -11.63
C LYS A 138 4.64 -11.51 -10.92
N HIS A 139 3.56 -11.77 -10.19
CA HIS A 139 3.36 -13.03 -9.46
C HIS A 139 2.60 -14.10 -10.26
N ASP A 140 2.22 -13.81 -11.50
CA ASP A 140 1.37 -14.70 -12.31
C ASP A 140 0.17 -15.24 -11.52
N ALA A 141 -0.42 -14.36 -10.71
CA ALA A 141 -1.44 -14.73 -9.76
C ALA A 141 -2.80 -14.95 -10.40
N VAL A 142 -3.57 -15.90 -9.89
CA VAL A 142 -4.97 -16.09 -10.30
C VAL A 142 -5.83 -14.96 -9.73
N ARG A 143 -5.64 -14.62 -8.44
CA ARG A 143 -6.34 -13.52 -7.77
C ARG A 143 -5.44 -12.81 -6.78
N THR A 144 -5.44 -11.49 -6.84
CA THR A 144 -4.66 -10.64 -5.94
C THR A 144 -5.57 -9.80 -5.05
N CYS A 145 -5.23 -9.72 -3.78
CA CYS A 145 -5.90 -8.87 -2.80
C CYS A 145 -4.93 -7.91 -2.13
N CYS A 146 -5.23 -6.61 -2.21
CA CYS A 146 -4.60 -5.58 -1.40
C CYS A 146 -5.38 -5.44 -0.08
N LEU A 147 -4.72 -5.63 1.04
CA LEU A 147 -5.29 -5.37 2.35
C LEU A 147 -5.01 -3.93 2.77
N VAL A 148 -6.07 -3.19 3.10
CA VAL A 148 -5.97 -1.78 3.45
C VAL A 148 -6.56 -1.55 4.83
N GLY A 149 -5.75 -0.99 5.73
CA GLY A 149 -6.13 -0.69 7.10
C GLY A 149 -6.87 0.66 7.18
N ILE A 150 -8.13 0.70 6.78
CA ILE A 150 -9.01 1.87 6.98
C ILE A 150 -10.19 1.52 7.86
N ARG A 151 -10.68 2.51 8.63
CA ARG A 151 -11.87 2.38 9.45
C ARG A 151 -12.94 3.37 9.03
N THR A 152 -14.19 2.93 9.05
CA THR A 152 -15.35 3.75 8.66
C THR A 152 -15.55 4.99 9.52
N GLN A 153 -15.12 4.93 10.78
CA GLN A 153 -15.26 6.00 11.77
C GLN A 153 -14.30 7.18 11.52
N GLU A 154 -13.27 7.03 10.70
CA GLU A 154 -12.24 8.06 10.53
C GLU A 154 -12.66 9.20 9.61
N SER A 155 -13.49 8.92 8.60
CA SER A 155 -14.03 9.93 7.70
C SER A 155 -15.25 9.45 6.91
N LEU A 156 -16.06 10.41 6.43
CA LEU A 156 -17.19 10.12 5.57
C LEU A 156 -16.78 9.42 4.26
N ASP A 157 -15.62 9.75 3.71
CA ASP A 157 -15.12 9.14 2.47
C ASP A 157 -14.70 7.68 2.69
N ARG A 158 -14.10 7.36 3.85
CA ARG A 158 -13.82 5.97 4.24
C ARG A 158 -15.09 5.19 4.49
N TRP A 159 -16.07 5.79 5.16
CA TRP A 159 -17.40 5.19 5.31
C TRP A 159 -18.04 4.89 3.95
N ARG A 160 -18.02 5.86 3.02
CA ARG A 160 -18.54 5.69 1.66
C ARG A 160 -17.81 4.61 0.86
N THR A 161 -16.50 4.48 1.05
CA THR A 161 -15.69 3.44 0.39
C THR A 161 -16.20 2.05 0.70
N ILE A 162 -16.69 1.83 1.91
CA ILE A 162 -17.17 0.52 2.36
C ILE A 162 -18.67 0.38 2.15
N HIS A 163 -19.48 1.34 2.64
CA HIS A 163 -20.95 1.25 2.62
C HIS A 163 -21.57 1.70 1.28
N GLY A 164 -20.90 2.55 0.52
CA GLY A 164 -21.31 2.98 -0.81
C GLY A 164 -20.98 1.97 -1.91
N ASN A 165 -20.36 0.86 -1.57
CA ASN A 165 -19.94 -0.13 -2.52
C ASN A 165 -21.12 -0.90 -3.10
N ASN A 166 -21.23 -0.92 -4.43
CA ASN A 166 -22.24 -1.75 -5.08
C ASN A 166 -21.82 -3.23 -4.94
N ARG A 167 -22.77 -4.10 -4.53
CA ARG A 167 -22.56 -5.55 -4.39
C ARG A 167 -21.93 -6.20 -5.62
N LEU A 168 -22.20 -5.66 -6.81
CA LEU A 168 -21.61 -6.14 -8.08
C LEU A 168 -20.08 -5.92 -8.16
N ASN A 169 -19.55 -4.98 -7.37
CA ASN A 169 -18.12 -4.65 -7.33
C ASN A 169 -17.41 -5.20 -6.09
N SER A 170 -18.06 -6.11 -5.36
CA SER A 170 -17.47 -6.76 -4.19
C SER A 170 -17.18 -8.23 -4.45
N TYR A 171 -16.23 -8.79 -3.72
CA TYR A 171 -15.92 -10.22 -3.74
C TYR A 171 -16.97 -10.99 -2.94
N HIS A 172 -17.69 -11.91 -3.57
CA HIS A 172 -18.76 -12.71 -2.95
C HIS A 172 -19.80 -11.90 -2.15
N ASN A 173 -20.12 -10.68 -2.60
CA ASN A 173 -21.02 -9.73 -1.92
C ASN A 173 -20.55 -9.26 -0.52
N LEU A 174 -19.26 -9.40 -0.21
CA LEU A 174 -18.67 -8.90 1.03
C LEU A 174 -18.44 -7.39 0.93
N MET A 175 -19.18 -6.58 1.68
CA MET A 175 -19.14 -5.10 1.61
C MET A 175 -17.74 -4.51 1.91
N TRP A 176 -16.96 -5.20 2.71
CA TRP A 176 -15.58 -4.82 3.05
C TRP A 176 -14.54 -5.24 2.00
N THR A 177 -15.01 -5.61 0.80
CA THR A 177 -14.15 -5.85 -0.37
C THR A 177 -14.56 -4.98 -1.54
N ARG A 178 -13.62 -4.60 -2.39
CA ARG A 178 -13.85 -3.80 -3.59
C ARG A 178 -13.03 -4.30 -4.75
N ARG A 179 -13.67 -4.57 -5.87
CA ARG A 179 -13.01 -4.92 -7.11
C ARG A 179 -12.30 -3.70 -7.71
N LEU A 180 -11.02 -3.82 -8.02
CA LEU A 180 -10.22 -2.80 -8.71
C LEU A 180 -10.07 -3.07 -10.21
N GLY A 181 -10.08 -4.35 -10.59
CA GLY A 181 -9.89 -4.80 -11.96
C GLY A 181 -10.23 -6.27 -12.10
N TYR A 182 -9.81 -6.89 -13.20
CA TYR A 182 -9.98 -8.32 -13.38
C TYR A 182 -9.12 -9.06 -12.36
N ASP A 183 -9.76 -9.85 -11.48
CA ASP A 183 -9.13 -10.62 -10.40
C ASP A 183 -8.24 -9.81 -9.41
N LEU A 184 -8.46 -8.48 -9.35
CA LEU A 184 -7.82 -7.56 -8.41
C LEU A 184 -8.84 -6.98 -7.45
N TYR A 185 -8.54 -7.07 -6.14
CA TYR A 185 -9.43 -6.61 -5.08
C TYR A 185 -8.70 -5.84 -4.00
N ASN A 186 -9.38 -4.86 -3.42
CA ASN A 186 -9.04 -4.33 -2.10
C ASN A 186 -9.92 -5.02 -1.06
N ALA A 187 -9.37 -5.28 0.11
CA ALA A 187 -10.10 -5.72 1.28
C ALA A 187 -9.79 -4.83 2.48
N TYR A 188 -10.81 -4.58 3.30
CA TYR A 188 -10.78 -3.72 4.47
C TYR A 188 -11.15 -4.51 5.73
N PRO A 189 -10.31 -5.46 6.20
CA PRO A 189 -10.71 -6.44 7.22
C PRO A 189 -11.00 -5.84 8.60
N ILE A 190 -10.47 -4.64 8.86
CA ILE A 190 -10.61 -3.95 10.16
C ILE A 190 -11.44 -2.67 10.04
N TYR A 191 -12.44 -2.67 9.16
CA TYR A 191 -13.21 -1.48 8.80
C TYR A 191 -14.13 -0.94 9.90
N ASP A 192 -14.44 -1.74 10.91
CA ASP A 192 -15.37 -1.42 12.01
C ASP A 192 -14.65 -1.42 13.38
#